data_65feadd81e0bb2b5277c2d54cda30704
#
_entry.id   65feadd81e0bb2b5277c2d54cda30704
#
_cell.length_a   1.000
_cell.length_b   1.000
_cell.length_c   1.000
_cell.angle_alpha   90.00
_cell.angle_beta   90.00
_cell.angle_gamma   90.00
#
_symmetry.space_group_name_H-M   'P 1'
#
loop_
_entity.id
_entity.type
_entity.pdbx_description
1 polymer ?
#
loop_
_entity_poly.entity_id
_entity_poly.type
_entity_poly.pdbx_seq_one_letter_code
_entity_poly.pdbx_strand_id
1 'polypeptide(L)'
;MIPGGYGAETVELYNAHLLNWIKLKHQTTNITFSICTGAFILAEAGLLDGLRGTTHWMDISRLETEYPKITVIKDVRFVDENKIITSAGISSGINASLHVVSKVTNRDVALNTARRMEFEANF
;
A
#
# COMPACT_ATOMS: atom_id res chain seq x y z
N MET A 1 -6.89 -2.56 4.62
CA MET A 1 -5.42 -2.60 4.56
C MET A 1 -4.96 -4.00 4.19
N ILE A 2 -3.95 -4.11 3.33
CA ILE A 2 -3.41 -5.37 2.82
C ILE A 2 -1.94 -5.44 3.24
N PRO A 3 -1.58 -6.36 4.14
CA PRO A 3 -0.20 -6.53 4.59
C PRO A 3 0.66 -7.21 3.53
N GLY A 4 1.96 -7.03 3.62
CA GLY A 4 2.95 -7.77 2.88
C GLY A 4 3.40 -9.03 3.59
N GLY A 5 4.49 -9.60 3.10
CA GLY A 5 5.13 -10.78 3.60
C GLY A 5 5.22 -11.88 2.55
N TYR A 6 6.01 -12.90 2.84
CA TYR A 6 6.26 -14.00 1.91
C TYR A 6 4.97 -14.66 1.41
N GLY A 7 3.98 -14.89 2.30
CA GLY A 7 2.69 -15.46 1.91
C GLY A 7 1.90 -14.56 0.94
N ALA A 8 1.97 -13.24 1.10
CA ALA A 8 1.29 -12.31 0.22
C ALA A 8 1.79 -12.41 -1.23
N GLU A 9 3.10 -12.47 -1.40
CA GLU A 9 3.75 -12.40 -2.71
C GLU A 9 3.99 -13.76 -3.40
N THR A 10 3.77 -14.86 -2.70
CA THR A 10 4.02 -16.22 -3.23
C THR A 10 2.80 -17.13 -3.23
N VAL A 11 1.81 -16.84 -2.41
CA VAL A 11 0.61 -17.68 -2.23
C VAL A 11 -0.66 -16.88 -2.48
N GLU A 12 -0.88 -15.85 -1.69
CA GLU A 12 -2.16 -15.14 -1.66
C GLU A 12 -2.43 -14.32 -2.93
N LEU A 13 -1.39 -13.90 -3.64
CA LEU A 13 -1.57 -13.22 -4.93
C LEU A 13 -2.21 -14.12 -6.00
N TYR A 14 -2.19 -15.45 -5.81
CA TYR A 14 -2.87 -16.42 -6.69
C TYR A 14 -4.22 -16.89 -6.14
N ASN A 15 -4.63 -16.40 -4.98
CA ASN A 15 -5.90 -16.77 -4.35
C ASN A 15 -7.07 -15.99 -4.98
N ALA A 16 -7.76 -16.64 -5.92
CA ALA A 16 -8.85 -16.01 -6.67
C ALA A 16 -10.00 -15.50 -5.76
N HIS A 17 -10.30 -16.21 -4.67
CA HIS A 17 -11.33 -15.78 -3.72
C HIS A 17 -10.92 -14.48 -3.01
N LEU A 18 -9.67 -14.40 -2.58
CA LEU A 18 -9.13 -13.19 -1.94
C LEU A 18 -9.12 -12.01 -2.91
N LEU A 19 -8.63 -12.21 -4.14
CA LEU A 19 -8.57 -11.16 -5.16
C LEU A 19 -9.97 -10.63 -5.50
N ASN A 20 -10.95 -11.52 -5.68
CA ASN A 20 -12.34 -11.13 -5.95
C ASN A 20 -12.96 -10.37 -4.77
N TRP A 21 -12.71 -10.82 -3.55
CA TRP A 21 -13.17 -10.14 -2.33
C TRP A 21 -12.58 -8.74 -2.22
N ILE A 22 -11.29 -8.57 -2.48
CA ILE A 22 -10.61 -7.28 -2.46
C ILE A 22 -11.20 -6.33 -3.52
N LYS A 23 -11.40 -6.80 -4.76
CA LYS A 23 -12.05 -6.02 -5.83
C LYS A 23 -13.43 -5.52 -5.41
N LEU A 24 -14.23 -6.42 -4.82
CA LEU A 24 -15.58 -6.08 -4.35
C LEU A 24 -15.53 -5.03 -3.22
N LYS A 25 -14.68 -5.23 -2.23
CA LYS A 25 -14.53 -4.31 -1.10
C LYS A 25 -13.96 -2.96 -1.52
N HIS A 26 -13.05 -2.94 -2.49
CA HIS A 26 -12.51 -1.70 -3.03
C HIS A 26 -13.60 -0.77 -3.56
N GLN A 27 -14.69 -1.31 -4.12
CA GLN A 27 -15.79 -0.48 -4.65
C GLN A 27 -16.45 0.38 -3.56
N THR A 28 -16.54 -0.13 -2.34
CA THR A 28 -17.27 0.51 -1.23
C THR A 28 -16.38 1.10 -0.14
N THR A 29 -15.08 0.80 -0.13
CA THR A 29 -14.15 1.40 0.83
C THR A 29 -13.72 2.81 0.40
N ASN A 30 -13.46 3.68 1.36
CA ASN A 30 -12.92 5.01 1.10
C ASN A 30 -11.45 4.96 0.69
N ILE A 31 -10.66 4.10 1.33
CA ILE A 31 -9.22 3.94 1.07
C ILE A 31 -8.88 2.45 1.05
N THR A 32 -8.19 2.02 -0.01
CA THR A 32 -7.51 0.74 -0.12
C THR A 32 -6.02 0.97 0.05
N PHE A 33 -5.42 0.30 1.02
CA PHE A 33 -4.04 0.56 1.43
C PHE A 33 -3.22 -0.72 1.49
N SER A 34 -2.06 -0.74 0.82
CA SER A 34 -1.10 -1.85 0.90
C SER A 34 0.20 -1.45 1.56
N ILE A 35 0.78 -2.38 2.28
CA ILE A 35 2.09 -2.24 2.93
C ILE A 35 3.04 -3.25 2.30
N CYS A 36 4.27 -2.80 1.96
CA CYS A 36 5.33 -3.69 1.51
C CYS A 36 4.88 -4.50 0.27
N THR A 37 5.12 -5.80 0.25
CA THR A 37 4.73 -6.71 -0.84
C THR A 37 3.22 -6.97 -0.94
N GLY A 38 2.40 -6.39 -0.05
CA GLY A 38 0.95 -6.34 -0.24
C GLY A 38 0.51 -5.63 -1.51
N ALA A 39 1.38 -4.79 -2.08
CA ALA A 39 1.16 -4.16 -3.38
C ALA A 39 0.99 -5.18 -4.53
N PHE A 40 1.63 -6.35 -4.45
CA PHE A 40 1.48 -7.41 -5.46
C PHE A 40 0.05 -7.96 -5.50
N ILE A 41 -0.62 -8.06 -4.36
CA ILE A 41 -2.02 -8.47 -4.30
C ILE A 41 -2.91 -7.44 -5.01
N LEU A 42 -2.68 -6.14 -4.78
CA LEU A 42 -3.41 -5.08 -5.48
C LEU A 42 -3.11 -5.07 -6.98
N ALA A 43 -1.84 -5.31 -7.35
CA ALA A 43 -1.41 -5.40 -8.74
C ALA A 43 -2.09 -6.56 -9.47
N GLU A 44 -2.09 -7.76 -8.88
CA GLU A 44 -2.73 -8.95 -9.43
C GLU A 44 -4.25 -8.78 -9.53
N ALA A 45 -4.85 -8.07 -8.60
CA ALA A 45 -6.27 -7.70 -8.67
C ALA A 45 -6.58 -6.65 -9.76
N GLY A 46 -5.57 -6.10 -10.45
CA GLY A 46 -5.73 -5.07 -11.47
C GLY A 46 -6.07 -3.68 -10.92
N LEU A 47 -6.01 -3.49 -9.60
CA LEU A 47 -6.40 -2.23 -8.95
C LEU A 47 -5.35 -1.13 -9.08
N LEU A 48 -4.12 -1.48 -9.46
CA LEU A 48 -3.01 -0.53 -9.69
C LEU A 48 -2.78 -0.22 -11.18
N ASP A 49 -3.53 -0.81 -12.08
CA ASP A 49 -3.37 -0.59 -13.52
C ASP A 49 -3.58 0.89 -13.89
N GLY A 50 -2.59 1.47 -14.56
CA GLY A 50 -2.61 2.89 -14.96
C GLY A 50 -2.32 3.87 -13.82
N LEU A 51 -2.03 3.40 -12.63
CA LEU A 51 -1.71 4.22 -11.45
C LEU A 51 -0.22 4.16 -11.13
N ARG A 52 0.22 5.10 -10.27
CA ARG A 52 1.53 5.04 -9.63
C ARG A 52 1.43 4.17 -8.38
N GLY A 53 2.53 3.51 -8.03
CA GLY A 53 2.60 2.69 -6.83
C GLY A 53 4.03 2.40 -6.42
N THR A 54 4.18 1.85 -5.22
CA THR A 54 5.48 1.39 -4.71
C THR A 54 5.30 0.11 -3.90
N THR A 55 6.41 -0.52 -3.59
CA THR A 55 6.48 -1.74 -2.78
C THR A 55 7.78 -1.74 -1.97
N HIS A 56 8.10 -2.84 -1.31
CA HIS A 56 9.39 -3.01 -0.65
C HIS A 56 10.55 -2.82 -1.65
N TRP A 57 11.63 -2.18 -1.24
CA TRP A 57 12.73 -1.80 -2.14
C TRP A 57 13.35 -2.98 -2.88
N MET A 58 13.41 -4.16 -2.25
CA MET A 58 13.95 -5.38 -2.88
C MET A 58 13.08 -5.89 -4.03
N ASP A 59 11.80 -5.53 -4.06
CA ASP A 59 10.80 -6.05 -4.99
C ASP A 59 10.35 -5.01 -6.04
N ILE A 60 10.99 -3.85 -6.07
CA ILE A 60 10.68 -2.78 -7.03
C ILE A 60 10.82 -3.29 -8.47
N SER A 61 11.96 -3.90 -8.81
CA SER A 61 12.22 -4.41 -10.16
C SER A 61 11.25 -5.51 -10.57
N ARG A 62 10.84 -6.35 -9.61
CA ARG A 62 9.85 -7.40 -9.83
C ARG A 62 8.48 -6.81 -10.13
N LEU A 63 8.05 -5.80 -9.35
CA LEU A 63 6.77 -5.13 -9.58
C LEU A 63 6.73 -4.46 -10.96
N GLU A 64 7.81 -3.78 -11.36
CA GLU A 64 7.94 -3.16 -12.69
C GLU A 64 7.82 -4.19 -13.82
N THR A 65 8.49 -5.33 -13.67
CA THR A 65 8.59 -6.35 -14.71
C THR A 65 7.30 -7.14 -14.84
N GLU A 66 6.72 -7.58 -13.74
CA GLU A 66 5.53 -8.44 -13.73
C GLU A 66 4.23 -7.65 -14.00
N TYR A 67 4.20 -6.35 -13.66
CA TYR A 67 3.00 -5.49 -13.78
C TYR A 67 3.31 -4.20 -14.55
N PRO A 68 3.56 -4.27 -15.86
CA PRO A 68 4.05 -3.13 -16.66
C PRO A 68 3.04 -1.99 -16.81
N LYS A 69 1.78 -2.20 -16.43
CA LYS A 69 0.74 -1.15 -16.43
C LYS A 69 0.84 -0.21 -15.22
N ILE A 70 1.69 -0.55 -14.24
CA ILE A 70 1.92 0.26 -13.04
C ILE A 70 3.13 1.16 -13.26
N THR A 71 3.00 2.44 -12.96
CA THR A 71 4.15 3.34 -12.87
C THR A 71 4.78 3.20 -11.49
N VAL A 72 5.83 2.39 -11.38
CA VAL A 72 6.48 2.11 -10.10
C VAL A 72 7.39 3.26 -9.69
N ILE A 73 7.15 3.82 -8.50
CA ILE A 73 7.93 4.91 -7.92
C ILE A 73 8.93 4.33 -6.92
N LYS A 74 10.21 4.69 -7.11
CA LYS A 74 11.35 4.21 -6.30
C LYS A 74 11.71 5.26 -5.24
N ASP A 75 12.41 4.82 -4.21
CA ASP A 75 13.01 5.67 -3.17
C ASP A 75 12.00 6.59 -2.46
N VAL A 76 10.76 6.15 -2.35
CA VAL A 76 9.69 6.84 -1.63
C VAL A 76 9.15 5.97 -0.48
N ARG A 77 8.63 6.61 0.54
CA ARG A 77 8.01 5.89 1.66
C ARG A 77 6.65 5.33 1.27
N PHE A 78 5.87 6.10 0.53
CA PHE A 78 4.56 5.70 0.03
C PHE A 78 4.17 6.52 -1.20
N VAL A 79 3.16 6.03 -1.91
CA VAL A 79 2.50 6.71 -3.03
C VAL A 79 1.02 6.80 -2.72
N ASP A 80 0.45 7.99 -2.84
CA ASP A 80 -0.98 8.26 -2.66
C ASP A 80 -1.63 8.57 -4.01
N GLU A 81 -2.51 7.70 -4.45
CA GLU A 81 -3.38 7.85 -5.63
C GLU A 81 -4.84 8.11 -5.20
N ASN A 82 -5.04 8.87 -4.13
CA ASN A 82 -6.32 9.22 -3.51
C ASN A 82 -7.03 8.04 -2.82
N LYS A 83 -7.64 7.16 -3.58
CA LYS A 83 -8.37 5.99 -3.07
C LYS A 83 -7.45 4.80 -2.80
N ILE A 84 -6.30 4.74 -3.47
CA ILE A 84 -5.31 3.68 -3.29
C ILE A 84 -4.01 4.29 -2.78
N ILE A 85 -3.49 3.71 -1.71
CA ILE A 85 -2.21 4.09 -1.13
C ILE A 85 -1.34 2.83 -1.08
N THR A 86 -0.10 2.93 -1.56
CA THR A 86 0.88 1.86 -1.48
C THR A 86 2.09 2.35 -0.71
N SER A 87 2.63 1.54 0.20
CA SER A 87 3.84 1.88 0.92
C SER A 87 5.00 0.92 0.65
N ALA A 88 6.19 1.41 0.82
CA ALA A 88 7.40 0.61 0.92
C ALA A 88 7.39 -0.25 2.20
N GLY A 89 8.54 -0.84 2.56
CA GLY A 89 8.62 -1.81 3.64
C GLY A 89 8.44 -1.21 5.04
N ILE A 90 8.07 -2.04 5.94
CA ILE A 90 7.99 -1.99 7.41
C ILE A 90 7.77 -0.57 8.00
N SER A 91 8.85 0.20 8.26
CA SER A 91 8.77 1.55 8.84
C SER A 91 8.05 2.56 7.94
N SER A 92 8.16 2.41 6.63
CA SER A 92 7.40 3.19 5.66
C SER A 92 5.90 2.91 5.75
N GLY A 93 5.51 1.69 6.11
CA GLY A 93 4.12 1.33 6.39
C GLY A 93 3.55 2.10 7.58
N ILE A 94 4.34 2.38 8.61
CA ILE A 94 3.93 3.21 9.75
C ILE A 94 3.68 4.66 9.28
N ASN A 95 4.60 5.23 8.51
CA ASN A 95 4.41 6.57 7.93
C ASN A 95 3.14 6.66 7.08
N ALA A 96 2.94 5.69 6.19
CA ALA A 96 1.76 5.64 5.34
C ALA A 96 0.47 5.44 6.16
N SER A 97 0.50 4.65 7.23
CA SER A 97 -0.63 4.49 8.15
C SER A 97 -1.01 5.80 8.83
N LEU A 98 -0.01 6.57 9.30
CA LEU A 98 -0.24 7.89 9.88
C LEU A 98 -0.76 8.88 8.83
N HIS A 99 -0.29 8.79 7.58
CA HIS A 99 -0.85 9.55 6.48
C HIS A 99 -2.33 9.20 6.24
N VAL A 100 -2.69 7.91 6.25
CA VAL A 100 -4.10 7.47 6.15
C VAL A 100 -4.92 8.03 7.32
N VAL A 101 -4.42 7.98 8.56
CA VAL A 101 -5.08 8.60 9.72
C VAL A 101 -5.31 10.09 9.48
N SER A 102 -4.31 10.80 8.96
CA SER A 102 -4.44 12.22 8.62
C SER A 102 -5.54 12.47 7.57
N LYS A 103 -5.68 11.60 6.58
CA LYS A 103 -6.71 11.72 5.53
C LYS A 103 -8.12 11.46 6.06
N VAL A 104 -8.29 10.49 6.96
CA VAL A 104 -9.63 10.10 7.46
C VAL A 104 -10.07 10.90 8.69
N THR A 105 -9.15 11.60 9.32
CA THR A 105 -9.41 12.48 10.46
C THR A 105 -8.89 13.89 10.18
N ASN A 106 -7.69 14.19 10.67
CA ASN A 106 -6.92 15.40 10.36
C ASN A 106 -5.44 15.21 10.72
N ARG A 107 -4.60 16.16 10.30
CA ARG A 107 -3.16 16.12 10.51
C ARG A 107 -2.77 16.14 12.00
N ASP A 108 -3.48 16.89 12.84
CA ASP A 108 -3.17 17.01 14.26
C ASP A 108 -3.38 15.68 15.01
N VAL A 109 -4.45 14.95 14.67
CA VAL A 109 -4.68 13.61 15.21
C VAL A 109 -3.55 12.66 14.82
N ALA A 110 -3.12 12.69 13.56
CA ALA A 110 -2.02 11.84 13.10
C ALA A 110 -0.69 12.18 13.80
N LEU A 111 -0.36 13.46 13.95
CA LEU A 111 0.86 13.91 14.64
C LEU A 111 0.82 13.57 16.14
N ASN A 112 -0.32 13.74 16.81
CA ASN A 112 -0.48 13.35 18.21
C ASN A 112 -0.37 11.82 18.38
N THR A 113 -0.87 11.04 17.42
CA THR A 113 -0.71 9.58 17.40
C THR A 113 0.76 9.21 17.27
N ALA A 114 1.47 9.80 16.31
CA ALA A 114 2.91 9.60 16.13
C ALA A 114 3.71 9.91 17.41
N ARG A 115 3.40 11.05 18.06
CA ARG A 115 4.04 11.45 19.32
C ARG A 115 3.82 10.43 20.44
N ARG A 116 2.60 9.89 20.55
CA ARG A 116 2.30 8.84 21.55
C ARG A 116 3.02 7.52 21.26
N MET A 117 3.32 7.26 19.99
CA MET A 117 4.10 6.11 19.56
C MET A 117 5.62 6.34 19.69
N GLU A 118 6.05 7.52 20.09
CA GLU A 118 7.45 7.95 20.04
C GLU A 118 8.07 7.75 18.64
N PHE A 119 7.25 7.94 17.60
CA PHE A 119 7.63 7.74 16.22
C PHE A 119 7.78 9.08 15.50
N GLU A 120 8.93 9.30 14.88
CA GLU A 120 9.18 10.47 14.03
C GLU A 120 8.42 10.32 12.72
N ALA A 121 7.27 10.98 12.64
CA ALA A 121 6.39 10.89 11.48
C ALA A 121 6.90 11.76 10.32
N ASN A 122 6.87 11.18 9.13
CA ASN A 122 7.28 11.85 7.89
C ASN A 122 6.23 11.59 6.79
N PHE A 123 5.18 12.43 6.79
CA PHE A 123 4.06 12.36 5.85
C PHE A 123 3.41 13.74 5.61
#